data_e8dc74c504f15bed6b7e544032c15028
#
_entry.id   e8dc74c504f15bed6b7e544032c15028
#
_cell.length_a   1.000
_cell.length_b   1.000
_cell.length_c   1.000
_cell.angle_alpha   90.00
_cell.angle_beta   90.00
_cell.angle_gamma   90.00
#
_symmetry.space_group_name_H-M   'P 1'
#
loop_
_entity.id
_entity.type
_entity.pdbx_description
1 polymer ?
#
loop_
_entity_poly.entity_id
_entity_poly.type
_entity_poly.pdbx_seq_one_letter_code
_entity_poly.pdbx_strand_id
1 'polypeptide(L)' 'KWIMLIFDVPEKYEKSRELLMSTLYNLDYKMFQQSVWITPYDVSEKTEKLLQFYSLDKFVRIFLIEEL' A
#
# COMPACT_ATOMS: atom_id res chain seq x y z
N LYS A 1 -9.99 -13.46 -0.93
CA LYS A 1 -8.55 -13.20 -0.96
C LYS A 1 -8.24 -11.85 -0.34
N TRP A 2 -7.13 -11.78 0.32
CA TRP A 2 -6.66 -10.55 0.92
C TRP A 2 -5.47 -10.01 0.16
N ILE A 3 -5.34 -8.71 0.15
CA ILE A 3 -4.13 -8.07 -0.36
C ILE A 3 -3.35 -7.59 0.85
N MET A 4 -2.09 -7.98 0.93
CA MET A 4 -1.16 -7.47 1.93
C MET A 4 -0.14 -6.59 1.21
N LEU A 5 0.03 -5.39 1.72
CA LEU A 5 0.97 -4.45 1.15
C LEU A 5 2.00 -4.10 2.20
N ILE A 6 3.26 -4.24 1.84
CA ILE A 6 4.38 -3.90 2.71
C ILE A 6 5.18 -2.81 2.03
N PHE A 7 5.52 -1.78 2.78
CA PHE A 7 6.33 -0.70 2.20
C PHE A 7 7.51 -0.37 3.10
N ASP A 8 8.53 0.17 2.46
CA ASP A 8 9.72 0.67 3.14
C ASP A 8 10.11 1.99 2.46
N VAL A 9 9.80 3.09 3.12
CA VAL A 9 10.08 4.43 2.61
C VAL A 9 11.13 5.08 3.48
N PRO A 10 12.31 5.40 2.92
CA PRO A 10 13.36 6.09 3.69
C PRO A 10 12.86 7.39 4.29
N GLU A 11 13.40 7.76 5.45
CA GLU A 11 12.97 8.97 6.17
C GLU A 11 13.08 10.24 5.34
N LYS A 12 14.05 10.31 4.45
CA LYS A 12 14.21 11.50 3.59
C LYS A 12 13.05 11.70 2.63
N TYR A 13 12.18 10.71 2.47
CA TYR A 13 11.00 10.80 1.62
C TYR A 13 9.72 10.83 2.46
N GLU A 14 9.72 11.60 3.52
CA GLU A 14 8.59 11.66 4.44
C GLU A 14 7.27 12.01 3.75
N LYS A 15 7.30 12.95 2.82
CA LYS A 15 6.09 13.34 2.10
C LYS A 15 5.56 12.21 1.23
N SER A 16 6.45 11.44 0.62
CA SER A 16 6.05 10.26 -0.16
C SER A 16 5.39 9.23 0.75
N ARG A 17 5.92 9.05 1.95
CA ARG A 17 5.34 8.14 2.92
C ARG A 17 3.94 8.57 3.33
N GLU A 18 3.75 9.85 3.61
CA GLU A 18 2.44 10.39 3.97
C GLU A 18 1.44 10.21 2.84
N LEU A 19 1.86 10.48 1.61
CA LEU A 19 1.02 10.30 0.45
C LEU A 19 0.64 8.83 0.27
N LEU A 20 1.59 7.93 0.46
CA LEU A 20 1.33 6.50 0.37
C LEU A 20 0.29 6.06 1.39
N MET A 21 0.47 6.45 2.65
CA MET A 21 -0.48 6.09 3.70
C MET A 21 -1.88 6.65 3.42
N SER A 22 -1.97 7.89 2.98
CA SER A 22 -3.24 8.51 2.61
C SER A 22 -3.90 7.76 1.45
N THR A 23 -3.13 7.41 0.44
CA THR A 23 -3.63 6.66 -0.71
C THR A 23 -4.19 5.31 -0.29
N LEU A 24 -3.47 4.59 0.56
CA LEU A 24 -3.91 3.29 1.06
C LEU A 24 -5.18 3.41 1.88
N TYR A 25 -5.24 4.41 2.73
CA TYR A 25 -6.43 4.65 3.54
C TYR A 25 -7.65 4.88 2.64
N ASN A 26 -7.49 5.69 1.60
CA ASN A 26 -8.58 6.00 0.68
C ASN A 26 -9.01 4.80 -0.17
N LEU A 27 -8.15 3.81 -0.32
CA LEU A 27 -8.47 2.56 -1.02
C LEU A 27 -9.05 1.49 -0.08
N ASP A 28 -9.35 1.88 1.15
CA ASP A 28 -9.93 0.98 2.16
C ASP A 28 -8.96 -0.09 2.67
N TYR A 29 -7.68 0.19 2.61
CA TYR A 29 -6.71 -0.61 3.32
C TYR A 29 -6.77 -0.27 4.81
N LYS A 30 -6.46 -1.26 5.63
CA LYS A 30 -6.32 -1.03 7.07
C LYS A 30 -4.88 -1.33 7.47
N MET A 31 -4.37 -0.51 8.37
CA MET A 31 -3.03 -0.71 8.89
C MET A 31 -3.01 -1.91 9.84
N PHE A 32 -2.24 -2.90 9.48
CA PHE A 32 -2.02 -4.07 10.33
C PHE A 32 -0.85 -3.81 11.26
N GLN A 33 0.22 -3.27 10.71
CA GLN A 33 1.36 -2.73 11.43
C GLN A 33 1.80 -1.48 10.68
N GLN A 34 2.76 -0.72 11.23
CA GLN A 34 3.13 0.57 10.63
C GLN A 34 3.42 0.51 9.14
N SER A 35 4.13 -0.51 8.70
CA SER A 35 4.51 -0.63 7.30
C SER A 35 3.79 -1.78 6.59
N VAL A 36 2.77 -2.35 7.21
CA VAL A 36 2.01 -3.48 6.65
C VAL A 36 0.54 -3.11 6.66
N TRP A 37 -0.06 -3.12 5.48
CA TRP A 37 -1.46 -2.75 5.31
C TRP A 37 -2.19 -3.87 4.58
N ILE A 38 -3.44 -4.09 4.95
CA ILE A 38 -4.24 -5.18 4.38
C ILE A 38 -5.60 -4.69 3.93
N THR A 39 -6.16 -5.38 2.95
CA THR A 39 -7.54 -5.16 2.54
C THR A 39 -8.14 -6.45 2.02
N PRO A 40 -9.42 -6.71 2.32
CA PRO A 40 -10.12 -7.85 1.72
C PRO A 40 -10.70 -7.56 0.34
N TYR A 41 -10.61 -6.32 -0.12
CA TYR A 41 -11.23 -5.89 -1.37
C TYR A 41 -10.29 -6.09 -2.54
N ASP A 42 -10.86 -6.31 -3.72
CA ASP A 42 -10.07 -6.48 -4.94
C ASP A 42 -9.76 -5.11 -5.53
N VAL A 43 -8.74 -4.47 -4.98
CA VAL A 43 -8.30 -3.14 -5.41
C VAL A 43 -6.87 -3.17 -5.97
N SER A 44 -6.41 -4.34 -6.42
CA SER A 44 -5.04 -4.48 -6.86
C SER A 44 -4.69 -3.59 -8.05
N GLU A 45 -5.57 -3.52 -9.04
CA GLU A 45 -5.33 -2.65 -10.20
C GLU A 45 -5.28 -1.18 -9.82
N LYS A 46 -6.25 -0.74 -9.00
CA LYS A 46 -6.26 0.65 -8.55
C LYS A 46 -5.03 0.98 -7.74
N THR A 47 -4.63 0.05 -6.88
CA THR A 47 -3.43 0.22 -6.07
C THR A 47 -2.20 0.41 -6.97
N GLU A 48 -2.01 -0.49 -7.92
CA GLU A 48 -0.86 -0.41 -8.81
C GLU A 48 -0.84 0.87 -9.61
N LYS A 49 -1.99 1.26 -10.16
CA LYS A 49 -2.06 2.48 -10.94
C LYS A 49 -1.73 3.72 -10.13
N LEU A 50 -2.26 3.82 -8.91
CA LEU A 50 -1.98 4.96 -8.06
C LEU A 50 -0.53 4.99 -7.60
N LEU A 51 0.03 3.85 -7.25
CA LEU A 51 1.43 3.77 -6.87
C LEU A 51 2.34 4.22 -8.00
N GLN A 52 2.06 3.80 -9.22
CA GLN A 52 2.82 4.21 -10.38
C GLN A 52 2.65 5.69 -10.68
N PHE A 53 1.43 6.17 -10.57
CA PHE A 53 1.13 7.58 -10.82
C PHE A 53 1.93 8.50 -9.90
N TYR A 54 2.06 8.10 -8.63
CA TYR A 54 2.79 8.90 -7.65
C TYR A 54 4.26 8.49 -7.52
N SER A 55 4.72 7.56 -8.36
CA SER A 55 6.09 7.03 -8.33
C SER A 55 6.45 6.41 -6.97
N LEU A 56 5.47 5.76 -6.34
CA LEU A 56 5.64 5.11 -5.03
C LEU A 56 5.87 3.61 -5.14
N ASP A 57 5.71 3.04 -6.33
CA ASP A 57 5.77 1.59 -6.54
C ASP A 57 7.12 1.00 -6.13
N LYS A 58 8.19 1.77 -6.24
CA LYS A 58 9.53 1.31 -5.86
C LYS A 58 9.69 1.04 -4.36
N PHE A 59 8.79 1.59 -3.54
CA PHE A 59 8.85 1.41 -2.09
C PHE A 59 7.95 0.31 -1.59
N VAL A 60 7.19 -0.34 -2.47
CA VAL A 60 6.06 -1.17 -2.07
C VAL A 60 6.17 -2.58 -2.64
N ARG A 61 5.79 -3.57 -1.83
CA ARG A 61 5.59 -4.95 -2.28
C ARG A 61 4.18 -5.36 -1.97
N ILE A 62 3.54 -6.02 -2.92
CA ILE A 62 2.14 -6.43 -2.80
C ILE A 62 2.07 -7.94 -2.85
N PHE A 63 1.33 -8.52 -1.93
CA PHE A 63 1.11 -9.95 -1.83
C PHE A 63 -0.38 -10.26 -1.86
N LEU A 64 -0.76 -11.31 -2.56
CA LEU A 64 -2.11 -11.85 -2.50
C LEU A 64 -2.11 -13.00 -1.52
N ILE A 65 -3.03 -12.94 -0.55
CA ILE A 65 -3.09 -13.92 0.52
C ILE A 65 -4.45 -14.58 0.49
N GLU A 66 -4.48 -15.90 0.45
CA GLU A 66 -5.74 -16.65 0.37
C GLU A 66 -6.51 -16.57 1.69
N GLU A 67 -5.79 -16.64 2.80
CA GLU A 67 -6.40 -16.57 4.14
C GLU A 67 -5.49 -15.79 5.08
N LEU A 68 -6.10 -15.14 6.04
CA LEU A 68 -5.38 -14.50 7.12
C LEU A 68 -5.67 -15.17 8.44
#